data_c2ba15eb71565dcbb833b50e40a09a1d
#
_entry.id   c2ba15eb71565dcbb833b50e40a09a1d
#
_cell.length_a   1.000
_cell.length_b   1.000
_cell.length_c   1.000
_cell.angle_alpha   90.00
_cell.angle_beta   90.00
_cell.angle_gamma   90.00
#
_symmetry.space_group_name_H-M   'P 1'
#
loop_
_entity.id
_entity.type
_entity.pdbx_description
1 polymer ?
#
loop_
_entity_poly.entity_id
_entity_poly.type
_entity_poly.pdbx_seq_one_letter_code
_entity_poly.pdbx_strand_id
1 'polypeptide(L)' 'RDMMVTVESGVSSITIIVPEGTAAVLTTNGLLSVNAGGDWDEDNNTYTLTGDGPVLTIEVDMGAGNLILESE' A
#
# COMPACT_ATOMS: atom_id res chain seq x y z
N ARG A 1 16.80 -2.29 -5.80
CA ARG A 1 16.94 -1.10 -4.96
C ARG A 1 15.65 -0.83 -4.19
N ASP A 2 15.77 -0.67 -2.89
CA ASP A 2 14.61 -0.40 -2.06
C ASP A 2 14.17 1.05 -2.19
N MET A 3 12.88 1.27 -2.10
CA MET A 3 12.30 2.60 -2.18
C MET A 3 11.32 2.79 -1.02
N MET A 4 11.13 4.03 -0.64
CA MET A 4 10.17 4.37 0.40
C MET A 4 9.29 5.51 -0.07
N VAL A 5 7.99 5.35 0.10
CA VAL A 5 7.00 6.36 -0.26
C VAL A 5 6.16 6.67 0.97
N THR A 6 6.02 7.94 1.28
CA THR A 6 5.17 8.38 2.38
C THR A 6 4.01 9.20 1.81
N VAL A 7 2.80 8.84 2.19
CA VAL A 7 1.59 9.53 1.75
C VAL A 7 0.88 10.09 2.97
N GLU A 8 0.63 11.39 2.97
CA GLU A 8 -0.13 12.04 4.03
C GLU A 8 -1.33 12.73 3.43
N SER A 9 -2.50 12.47 3.98
CA SER A 9 -3.73 13.07 3.48
C SER A 9 -4.77 13.13 4.61
N GLY A 10 -5.58 14.17 4.59
CA GLY A 10 -6.69 14.29 5.55
C GLY A 10 -7.84 13.37 5.15
N VAL A 11 -8.45 13.65 4.01
CA VAL A 11 -9.55 12.84 3.45
C VAL A 11 -9.33 12.75 1.96
N SER A 12 -9.20 11.53 1.43
CA SER A 12 -9.07 11.37 -0.02
C SER A 12 -9.19 9.91 -0.43
N SER A 13 -9.18 9.71 -1.76
CA SER A 13 -9.11 8.38 -2.35
C SER A 13 -7.79 8.24 -3.07
N ILE A 14 -7.06 7.19 -2.76
CA ILE A 14 -5.73 6.96 -3.33
C ILE A 14 -5.69 5.59 -3.95
N THR A 15 -5.13 5.50 -5.15
CA THR A 15 -4.89 4.24 -5.82
C THR A 15 -3.39 4.06 -5.98
N ILE A 16 -2.88 2.94 -5.50
CA ILE A 16 -1.47 2.60 -5.61
C ILE A 16 -1.34 1.38 -6.50
N ILE A 17 -0.57 1.51 -7.57
CA ILE A 17 -0.34 0.40 -8.50
C ILE A 17 1.13 0.03 -8.41
N VAL A 18 1.39 -1.24 -8.07
CA VAL A 18 2.74 -1.75 -7.93
C VAL A 18 3.10 -2.55 -9.18
N PRO A 19 4.23 -2.25 -9.82
CA PRO A 19 4.64 -2.99 -11.01
C PRO A 19 4.86 -4.47 -10.72
N GLU A 20 4.64 -5.30 -11.73
CA GLU A 20 4.85 -6.73 -11.61
C GLU A 20 6.31 -7.02 -11.24
N GLY A 21 6.51 -7.98 -10.35
CA GLY A 21 7.84 -8.38 -9.91
C GLY A 21 8.39 -7.56 -8.77
N THR A 22 7.68 -6.54 -8.32
CA THR A 22 8.12 -5.70 -7.21
C THR A 22 7.44 -6.14 -5.92
N ALA A 23 8.23 -6.36 -4.88
CA ALA A 23 7.68 -6.61 -3.55
C ALA A 23 7.27 -5.28 -2.93
N ALA A 24 6.24 -5.29 -2.11
CA ALA A 24 5.78 -4.07 -1.48
C ALA A 24 5.30 -4.34 -0.05
N VAL A 25 5.56 -3.40 0.82
CA VAL A 25 5.04 -3.42 2.19
C VAL A 25 4.36 -2.07 2.42
N LEU A 26 3.08 -2.12 2.74
CA LEU A 26 2.30 -0.91 2.97
C LEU A 26 1.76 -0.90 4.38
N THR A 27 2.00 0.18 5.10
CA THR A 27 1.48 0.37 6.44
C THR A 27 0.50 1.54 6.43
N THR A 28 -0.67 1.34 7.01
CA THR A 28 -1.70 2.37 7.06
C THR A 28 -1.92 2.87 8.47
N ASN A 29 -2.17 4.16 8.59
CA ASN A 29 -2.56 4.78 9.85
C ASN A 29 -3.79 5.62 9.60
N GLY A 30 -4.80 5.50 10.48
CA GLY A 30 -6.01 6.27 10.37
C GLY A 30 -7.23 5.41 10.09
N LEU A 31 -8.35 6.08 9.84
CA LEU A 31 -9.63 5.43 9.58
C LEU A 31 -9.88 5.39 8.08
N LEU A 32 -9.43 4.34 7.41
CA LEU A 32 -9.61 4.23 5.97
C LEU A 32 -10.02 2.82 5.58
N SER A 33 -10.71 2.75 4.44
CA SER A 33 -11.07 1.48 3.83
C SER A 33 -9.99 1.11 2.83
N VAL A 34 -9.47 -0.10 2.92
CA VAL A 34 -8.42 -0.57 2.02
C VAL A 34 -8.96 -1.71 1.18
N ASN A 35 -8.84 -1.56 -0.14
CA ASN A 35 -9.14 -2.63 -1.09
C ASN A 35 -7.83 -3.12 -1.68
N ALA A 36 -7.38 -4.28 -1.25
CA ALA A 36 -6.17 -4.88 -1.77
C ALA A 36 -6.52 -6.00 -2.74
N GLY A 37 -5.75 -6.11 -3.81
CA GLY A 37 -5.93 -7.20 -4.76
C GLY A 37 -5.63 -8.54 -4.12
N GLY A 38 -5.96 -9.63 -4.83
CA GLY A 38 -5.82 -10.97 -4.27
C GLY A 38 -4.38 -11.38 -3.97
N ASP A 39 -3.41 -10.68 -4.55
CA ASP A 39 -2.00 -10.99 -4.33
C ASP A 39 -1.42 -10.36 -3.07
N TRP A 40 -2.18 -9.54 -2.39
CA TRP A 40 -1.72 -8.86 -1.19
C TRP A 40 -2.11 -9.65 0.07
N ASP A 41 -1.17 -9.75 1.01
CA ASP A 41 -1.43 -10.34 2.33
C ASP A 41 -1.75 -9.21 3.30
N GLU A 42 -2.84 -9.37 4.02
CA GLU A 42 -3.29 -8.37 5.00
C GLU A 42 -2.96 -8.86 6.40
N ASP A 43 -2.37 -8.00 7.21
CA ASP A 43 -2.06 -8.30 8.62
C ASP A 43 -2.23 -7.01 9.41
N ASN A 44 -3.33 -6.89 10.13
CA ASN A 44 -3.69 -5.67 10.87
C ASN A 44 -3.67 -4.46 9.92
N ASN A 45 -2.73 -3.54 10.12
CA ASN A 45 -2.61 -2.35 9.30
C ASN A 45 -1.54 -2.46 8.24
N THR A 46 -1.02 -3.66 8.02
CA THR A 46 0.08 -3.89 7.10
C THR A 46 -0.36 -4.78 5.95
N TYR A 47 -0.05 -4.35 4.73
CA TYR A 47 -0.34 -5.11 3.52
C TYR A 47 0.98 -5.44 2.84
N THR A 48 1.18 -6.71 2.51
CA THR A 48 2.43 -7.18 1.93
C THR A 48 2.18 -7.82 0.58
N LEU A 49 2.97 -7.40 -0.39
CA LEU A 49 2.96 -8.02 -1.72
C LEU A 49 4.32 -8.67 -1.95
N THR A 50 4.31 -9.97 -2.20
CA THR A 50 5.55 -10.71 -2.43
C THR A 50 6.01 -10.57 -3.87
N GLY A 51 7.30 -10.34 -4.04
CA GLY A 51 7.88 -10.23 -5.38
C GLY A 51 9.37 -10.55 -5.32
N ASP A 52 9.97 -10.71 -6.49
CA ASP A 52 11.39 -11.05 -6.61
C ASP A 52 12.29 -9.83 -6.76
N GLY A 53 11.70 -8.68 -7.00
CA GLY A 53 12.44 -7.46 -7.23
C GLY A 53 12.68 -6.64 -5.97
N PRO A 54 13.00 -5.36 -6.13
CA PRO A 54 13.21 -4.48 -4.99
C PRO A 54 11.98 -4.38 -4.10
N VAL A 55 12.19 -4.02 -2.84
CA VAL A 55 11.09 -3.83 -1.90
C VAL A 55 10.70 -2.36 -1.88
N LEU A 56 9.41 -2.12 -2.09
CA LEU A 56 8.83 -0.78 -2.01
C LEU A 56 8.12 -0.66 -0.65
N THR A 57 8.57 0.24 0.18
CA THR A 57 7.94 0.48 1.47
C THR A 57 7.05 1.72 1.36
N ILE A 58 5.80 1.58 1.71
CA ILE A 58 4.82 2.66 1.59
C ILE A 58 4.19 2.90 2.96
N GLU A 59 4.21 4.14 3.40
CA GLU A 59 3.51 4.54 4.61
C GLU A 59 2.39 5.48 4.21
N VAL A 60 1.17 5.17 4.62
CA VAL A 60 -0.01 5.98 4.35
C VAL A 60 -0.58 6.48 5.66
N ASP A 61 -0.66 7.79 5.81
CA ASP A 61 -1.23 8.43 6.97
C ASP A 61 -2.42 9.27 6.51
N MET A 62 -3.62 8.76 6.73
CA MET A 62 -4.85 9.43 6.31
C MET A 62 -5.83 9.50 7.48
N GLY A 63 -6.47 10.64 7.62
CA GLY A 63 -7.52 10.79 8.63
C GLY A 63 -8.74 9.92 8.30
N ALA A 64 -9.17 9.94 7.04
CA ALA A 64 -10.25 9.12 6.54
C ALA A 64 -10.15 9.00 5.03
N GLY A 65 -10.71 7.94 4.45
CA GLY A 65 -10.71 7.81 2.99
C GLY A 65 -10.69 6.38 2.52
N ASN A 66 -10.38 6.22 1.25
CA ASN A 66 -10.28 4.92 0.60
C ASN A 66 -8.89 4.74 0.01
N LEU A 67 -8.37 3.55 0.15
CA LEU A 67 -7.08 3.18 -0.43
C LEU A 67 -7.28 1.93 -1.27
N ILE A 68 -6.81 1.98 -2.51
CA ILE A 68 -6.90 0.86 -3.43
C ILE A 68 -5.49 0.41 -3.79
N LEU A 69 -5.22 -0.86 -3.58
CA LEU A 69 -3.92 -1.45 -3.88
C LEU A 69 -4.09 -2.42 -5.04
N GLU A 70 -3.32 -2.21 -6.08
CA GLU A 70 -3.35 -3.06 -7.26
C GLU A 70 -1.94 -3.46 -7.66
N SER A 71 -1.83 -4.60 -8.34
CA SER A 71 -0.57 -5.03 -8.94
C SER A 71 -0.77 -5.24 -10.42
N GLU A 72 0.22 -4.87 -11.20
CA GLU A 72 0.20 -5.11 -12.63
C GLU A 72 0.53 -6.55 -12.97
#